data_808b1963dd2ab183fb478124d7e6eddb
#
_entry.id   808b1963dd2ab183fb478124d7e6eddb
#
_cell.length_a   1.000
_cell.length_b   1.000
_cell.length_c   1.000
_cell.angle_alpha   90.00
_cell.angle_beta   90.00
_cell.angle_gamma   90.00
#
_symmetry.space_group_name_H-M   'P 1'
#
loop_
_entity.id
_entity.type
_entity.pdbx_description
1 polymer ?
#
loop_
_entity_poly.entity_id
_entity_poly.type
_entity_poly.pdbx_seq_one_letter_code
_entity_poly.pdbx_strand_id
1 'polypeptide(L)'
;MTALVGFGVRSIAVAAVLIMGLIGASAQTPSVPIPGVDPAILEDVVIGSRILADFGVLDGFGHVSTRHPTNPNHFLMARSLAPALVTADDIMEFDLDGNAVDVRGRSVFLERFIHGEIYKARPDVMSVVHTHSPGVIPFSVTMVPLRAMYHNPSFLAAGVPVWDIRNEFGDTNMLVGDAAKGKSLARALGDKPVILMRGHGDVTVGPSVKMAVFRAYYTDVNARLQSQAIALGGEINYLTPGEGEKADKTNFVVIDRIWNLWKMRILPSLTK
;
A
#
# COMPACT_ATOMS: atom_id res chain seq x y z
N MET A 1 -4.87 69.70 -63.61
CA MET A 1 -4.13 69.87 -62.34
C MET A 1 -4.56 68.73 -61.41
N THR A 2 -3.82 67.70 -61.39
CA THR A 2 -4.16 66.49 -60.67
C THR A 2 -2.96 66.10 -59.78
N ALA A 3 -3.14 66.19 -58.45
CA ALA A 3 -2.11 65.88 -57.48
C ALA A 3 -2.15 64.38 -57.14
N LEU A 4 -1.04 63.67 -57.32
CA LEU A 4 -0.82 62.32 -56.83
C LEU A 4 -0.38 62.37 -55.36
N VAL A 5 -1.11 61.66 -54.53
CA VAL A 5 -0.74 61.38 -53.12
C VAL A 5 -0.07 60.00 -53.09
N GLY A 6 1.20 59.96 -52.74
CA GLY A 6 1.95 58.74 -52.56
C GLY A 6 1.68 58.12 -51.16
N PHE A 7 1.28 56.85 -51.13
CA PHE A 7 1.19 56.06 -49.90
C PHE A 7 2.51 55.35 -49.64
N GLY A 8 3.20 55.75 -48.58
CA GLY A 8 4.39 55.04 -48.09
C GLY A 8 4.01 53.80 -47.26
N VAL A 9 4.43 52.65 -47.72
CA VAL A 9 4.29 51.38 -46.99
C VAL A 9 5.40 51.28 -45.92
N ARG A 10 5.03 51.37 -44.65
CA ARG A 10 5.95 51.07 -43.55
C ARG A 10 5.94 49.60 -43.27
N SER A 11 7.06 48.92 -43.56
CA SER A 11 7.30 47.54 -43.16
C SER A 11 7.52 47.43 -41.64
N ILE A 12 6.63 46.73 -40.95
CA ILE A 12 6.78 46.38 -39.56
C ILE A 12 7.51 45.03 -39.50
N ALA A 13 8.76 45.06 -39.08
CA ALA A 13 9.51 43.83 -38.78
C ALA A 13 9.02 43.25 -37.43
N VAL A 14 8.32 42.10 -37.48
CA VAL A 14 7.96 41.35 -36.29
C VAL A 14 9.16 40.47 -35.89
N ALA A 15 9.84 40.84 -34.84
CA ALA A 15 10.88 40.02 -34.22
C ALA A 15 10.19 38.88 -33.42
N ALA A 16 10.26 37.68 -33.92
CA ALA A 16 9.84 36.48 -33.21
C ALA A 16 10.91 36.13 -32.16
N VAL A 17 10.60 36.41 -30.89
CA VAL A 17 11.43 35.93 -29.77
C VAL A 17 11.09 34.47 -29.53
N LEU A 18 12.00 33.56 -29.94
CA LEU A 18 11.96 32.15 -29.56
C LEU A 18 12.33 32.05 -28.07
N ILE A 19 11.34 31.91 -27.20
CA ILE A 19 11.56 31.45 -25.83
C ILE A 19 11.77 29.94 -25.87
N MET A 20 13.03 29.50 -25.95
CA MET A 20 13.38 28.11 -25.65
C MET A 20 13.13 27.88 -24.14
N GLY A 21 11.97 27.30 -23.83
CA GLY A 21 11.71 26.76 -22.51
C GLY A 21 12.70 25.65 -22.21
N LEU A 22 13.67 25.90 -21.37
CA LEU A 22 14.45 24.88 -20.70
C LEU A 22 13.48 24.06 -19.85
N ILE A 23 13.00 22.93 -20.41
CA ILE A 23 12.41 21.86 -19.60
C ILE A 23 13.57 21.33 -18.77
N GLY A 24 13.69 21.83 -17.55
CA GLY A 24 14.61 21.30 -16.56
C GLY A 24 14.22 19.84 -16.32
N ALA A 25 14.96 18.92 -16.92
CA ALA A 25 14.98 17.53 -16.46
C ALA A 25 15.38 17.63 -14.98
N SER A 26 14.43 17.35 -14.08
CA SER A 26 14.72 17.17 -12.67
C SER A 26 15.73 16.02 -12.62
N ALA A 27 17.01 16.33 -12.43
CA ALA A 27 18.01 15.32 -12.17
C ALA A 27 17.58 14.63 -10.89
N GLN A 28 17.09 13.39 -11.00
CA GLN A 28 16.84 12.54 -9.86
C GLN A 28 18.17 12.41 -9.13
N THR A 29 18.20 12.92 -7.90
CA THR A 29 19.36 12.72 -7.02
C THR A 29 19.56 11.20 -6.91
N PRO A 30 20.79 10.67 -7.12
CA PRO A 30 21.03 9.23 -7.02
C PRO A 30 20.51 8.71 -5.68
N SER A 31 19.75 7.61 -5.70
CA SER A 31 19.28 6.96 -4.49
C SER A 31 20.49 6.64 -3.60
N VAL A 32 20.44 7.08 -2.35
CA VAL A 32 21.48 6.69 -1.40
C VAL A 32 21.19 5.25 -1.00
N PRO A 33 22.08 4.31 -1.32
CA PRO A 33 21.85 2.91 -1.00
C PRO A 33 21.64 2.71 0.50
N ILE A 34 20.60 1.95 0.86
CA ILE A 34 20.45 1.47 2.24
C ILE A 34 21.43 0.30 2.41
N PRO A 35 22.39 0.37 3.35
CA PRO A 35 23.42 -0.66 3.50
C PRO A 35 22.81 -2.06 3.71
N GLY A 36 23.28 -3.04 2.94
CA GLY A 36 22.82 -4.43 3.05
C GLY A 36 21.45 -4.72 2.43
N VAL A 37 20.86 -3.76 1.69
CA VAL A 37 19.58 -3.94 0.99
C VAL A 37 19.82 -4.05 -0.52
N ASP A 38 19.36 -5.15 -1.11
CA ASP A 38 19.28 -5.29 -2.55
C ASP A 38 18.25 -4.29 -3.11
N PRO A 39 18.59 -3.49 -4.14
CA PRO A 39 17.66 -2.58 -4.80
C PRO A 39 16.34 -3.23 -5.25
N ALA A 40 16.35 -4.52 -5.59
CA ALA A 40 15.14 -5.26 -5.95
C ALA A 40 14.10 -5.33 -4.81
N ILE A 41 14.55 -5.31 -3.56
CA ILE A 41 13.65 -5.30 -2.39
C ILE A 41 12.94 -3.94 -2.28
N LEU A 42 13.66 -2.85 -2.53
CA LEU A 42 13.09 -1.49 -2.55
C LEU A 42 12.09 -1.38 -3.71
N GLU A 43 12.46 -1.91 -4.88
CA GLU A 43 11.58 -1.96 -6.04
C GLU A 43 10.27 -2.70 -5.73
N ASP A 44 10.31 -3.85 -5.04
CA ASP A 44 9.10 -4.59 -4.66
C ASP A 44 8.17 -3.75 -3.75
N VAL A 45 8.70 -2.96 -2.80
CA VAL A 45 7.90 -2.06 -1.94
C VAL A 45 7.24 -0.96 -2.78
N VAL A 46 7.98 -0.35 -3.71
CA VAL A 46 7.47 0.66 -4.64
C VAL A 46 6.37 0.08 -5.52
N ILE A 47 6.64 -1.06 -6.15
CA ILE A 47 5.68 -1.75 -7.02
C ILE A 47 4.43 -2.13 -6.24
N GLY A 48 4.57 -2.70 -5.04
CA GLY A 48 3.44 -3.08 -4.19
C GLY A 48 2.56 -1.88 -3.82
N SER A 49 3.17 -0.75 -3.46
CA SER A 49 2.45 0.50 -3.16
C SER A 49 1.65 0.99 -4.37
N ARG A 50 2.26 1.00 -5.55
CA ARG A 50 1.63 1.48 -6.79
C ARG A 50 0.58 0.51 -7.33
N ILE A 51 0.77 -0.81 -7.22
CA ILE A 51 -0.24 -1.82 -7.56
C ILE A 51 -1.51 -1.58 -6.74
N LEU A 52 -1.38 -1.48 -5.42
CA LEU A 52 -2.55 -1.30 -4.56
C LEU A 52 -3.24 0.05 -4.77
N ALA A 53 -2.49 1.11 -5.11
CA ALA A 53 -3.04 2.39 -5.50
C ALA A 53 -3.79 2.32 -6.85
N ASP A 54 -3.24 1.64 -7.86
CA ASP A 54 -3.87 1.46 -9.18
C ASP A 54 -5.20 0.67 -9.10
N PHE A 55 -5.28 -0.25 -8.15
CA PHE A 55 -6.50 -1.01 -7.88
C PHE A 55 -7.48 -0.33 -6.92
N GLY A 56 -7.14 0.84 -6.37
CA GLY A 56 -8.00 1.58 -5.43
C GLY A 56 -8.16 0.88 -4.06
N VAL A 57 -7.20 0.04 -3.69
CA VAL A 57 -7.07 -0.54 -2.35
C VAL A 57 -6.37 0.45 -1.41
N LEU A 58 -5.41 1.20 -1.96
CA LEU A 58 -4.82 2.39 -1.36
C LEU A 58 -5.27 3.63 -2.14
N ASP A 59 -5.33 4.77 -1.46
CA ASP A 59 -5.57 6.07 -2.08
C ASP A 59 -4.43 7.05 -1.74
N GLY A 60 -4.72 8.19 -1.12
CA GLY A 60 -3.70 9.08 -0.55
C GLY A 60 -3.08 8.55 0.73
N PHE A 61 -3.64 7.49 1.29
CA PHE A 61 -3.31 6.90 2.58
C PHE A 61 -3.02 5.41 2.44
N GLY A 62 -2.52 4.81 3.56
CA GLY A 62 -2.07 3.44 3.59
C GLY A 62 -0.62 3.28 3.13
N HIS A 63 -0.01 2.16 3.45
CA HIS A 63 1.42 1.97 3.24
C HIS A 63 1.83 0.49 3.24
N VAL A 64 2.90 0.22 2.50
CA VAL A 64 3.54 -1.10 2.39
C VAL A 64 4.91 -1.04 3.04
N SER A 65 5.27 -2.07 3.79
CA SER A 65 6.62 -2.25 4.33
C SER A 65 7.16 -3.64 4.10
N THR A 66 8.47 -3.78 4.23
CA THR A 66 9.15 -5.06 4.30
C THR A 66 10.16 -5.07 5.43
N ARG A 67 10.38 -6.23 6.08
CA ARG A 67 11.45 -6.42 7.04
C ARG A 67 12.79 -6.24 6.33
N HIS A 68 13.76 -5.64 7.01
CA HIS A 68 15.11 -5.49 6.46
C HIS A 68 15.77 -6.88 6.28
N PRO A 69 16.37 -7.18 5.10
CA PRO A 69 16.79 -8.53 4.76
C PRO A 69 17.92 -9.07 5.62
N THR A 70 18.80 -8.19 6.11
CA THR A 70 19.99 -8.57 6.90
C THR A 70 19.94 -8.09 8.35
N ASN A 71 18.98 -7.23 8.70
CA ASN A 71 18.75 -6.77 10.07
C ASN A 71 17.29 -7.01 10.49
N PRO A 72 16.97 -8.13 11.16
CA PRO A 72 15.59 -8.47 11.52
C PRO A 72 14.93 -7.49 12.50
N ASN A 73 15.72 -6.61 13.13
CA ASN A 73 15.22 -5.57 14.05
C ASN A 73 14.88 -4.26 13.34
N HIS A 74 14.97 -4.22 12.00
CA HIS A 74 14.62 -3.07 11.18
C HIS A 74 13.60 -3.44 10.10
N PHE A 75 12.93 -2.42 9.56
CA PHE A 75 12.05 -2.55 8.41
C PHE A 75 12.19 -1.36 7.46
N LEU A 76 11.72 -1.55 6.24
CA LEU A 76 11.78 -0.58 5.14
C LEU A 76 10.37 -0.17 4.77
N MET A 77 10.11 1.13 4.69
CA MET A 77 8.82 1.71 4.32
C MET A 77 9.03 3.08 3.69
N ALA A 78 8.13 3.52 2.82
CA ALA A 78 8.21 4.86 2.25
C ALA A 78 8.08 5.95 3.32
N ARG A 79 8.66 7.14 3.04
CA ARG A 79 8.30 8.35 3.78
C ARG A 79 6.80 8.63 3.65
N SER A 80 6.25 9.54 4.47
CA SER A 80 4.84 9.94 4.38
C SER A 80 4.55 10.58 3.02
N LEU A 81 4.04 9.76 2.10
CA LEU A 81 3.73 10.12 0.71
C LEU A 81 2.59 9.23 0.20
N ALA A 82 1.74 9.76 -0.69
CA ALA A 82 0.70 8.97 -1.32
C ALA A 82 1.30 7.75 -2.06
N PRO A 83 0.76 6.53 -1.89
CA PRO A 83 1.33 5.29 -2.41
C PRO A 83 1.59 5.30 -3.93
N ALA A 84 0.73 5.96 -4.71
CA ALA A 84 0.90 6.10 -6.16
C ALA A 84 2.15 6.89 -6.57
N LEU A 85 2.71 7.70 -5.68
CA LEU A 85 3.85 8.59 -5.96
C LEU A 85 5.17 8.04 -5.45
N VAL A 86 5.16 6.95 -4.68
CA VAL A 86 6.36 6.38 -4.05
C VAL A 86 7.38 5.94 -5.10
N THR A 87 8.64 6.31 -4.86
CA THR A 87 9.84 5.89 -5.61
C THR A 87 10.83 5.19 -4.69
N ALA A 88 11.89 4.61 -5.24
CA ALA A 88 12.93 3.97 -4.43
C ALA A 88 13.63 4.96 -3.47
N ASP A 89 13.76 6.23 -3.87
CA ASP A 89 14.37 7.29 -3.05
C ASP A 89 13.52 7.68 -1.84
N ASP A 90 12.23 7.35 -1.88
CA ASP A 90 11.29 7.63 -0.79
C ASP A 90 11.35 6.54 0.30
N ILE A 91 11.97 5.39 0.03
CA ILE A 91 12.07 4.32 1.01
C ILE A 91 13.06 4.71 2.11
N MET A 92 12.64 4.48 3.35
CA MET A 92 13.39 4.77 4.57
C MET A 92 13.55 3.49 5.39
N GLU A 93 14.62 3.43 6.15
CA GLU A 93 14.85 2.39 7.14
C GLU A 93 14.39 2.86 8.51
N PHE A 94 13.72 1.97 9.25
CA PHE A 94 13.20 2.19 10.61
C PHE A 94 13.64 1.04 11.51
N ASP A 95 13.91 1.35 12.78
CA ASP A 95 13.94 0.32 13.82
C ASP A 95 12.51 -0.16 14.13
N LEU A 96 12.39 -1.26 14.90
CA LEU A 96 11.06 -1.79 15.26
C LEU A 96 10.28 -0.88 16.21
N ASP A 97 10.91 0.11 16.85
CA ASP A 97 10.23 1.13 17.65
C ASP A 97 9.66 2.27 16.79
N GLY A 98 9.86 2.19 15.47
CA GLY A 98 9.36 3.16 14.49
C GLY A 98 10.24 4.42 14.38
N ASN A 99 11.46 4.41 14.92
CA ASN A 99 12.40 5.49 14.71
C ASN A 99 13.09 5.34 13.36
N ALA A 100 13.09 6.39 12.55
CA ALA A 100 13.81 6.38 11.29
C ALA A 100 15.32 6.45 11.54
N VAL A 101 16.09 5.56 10.89
CA VAL A 101 17.57 5.51 11.01
C VAL A 101 18.21 6.76 10.42
N ASP A 102 17.68 7.24 9.28
CA ASP A 102 18.16 8.45 8.60
C ASP A 102 16.98 9.25 8.02
N VAL A 103 16.55 10.25 8.77
CA VAL A 103 15.38 11.07 8.42
C VAL A 103 15.63 11.98 7.22
N ARG A 104 16.80 12.61 7.11
CA ARG A 104 17.16 13.59 6.06
C ARG A 104 16.07 14.65 5.79
N GLY A 105 15.37 15.09 6.83
CA GLY A 105 14.27 16.05 6.69
C GLY A 105 12.99 15.48 6.07
N ARG A 106 12.89 14.17 5.82
CA ARG A 106 11.69 13.51 5.28
C ARG A 106 10.65 13.29 6.38
N SER A 107 9.38 13.49 6.05
CA SER A 107 8.27 13.17 6.96
C SER A 107 8.05 11.65 7.03
N VAL A 108 7.58 11.16 8.18
CA VAL A 108 7.28 9.75 8.41
C VAL A 108 5.79 9.54 8.62
N PHE A 109 5.28 8.35 8.26
CA PHE A 109 3.90 8.00 8.57
C PHE A 109 3.65 7.95 10.09
N LEU A 110 2.53 8.50 10.54
CA LEU A 110 2.11 8.41 11.94
C LEU A 110 1.90 6.95 12.36
N GLU A 111 1.35 6.15 11.48
CA GLU A 111 0.94 4.76 11.75
C GLU A 111 2.04 3.71 11.48
N ARG A 112 3.30 4.11 11.40
CA ARG A 112 4.45 3.21 11.28
C ARG A 112 4.55 2.20 12.42
N PHE A 113 3.95 2.49 13.55
CA PHE A 113 3.87 1.59 14.71
C PHE A 113 3.05 0.33 14.45
N ILE A 114 2.10 0.35 13.50
CA ILE A 114 1.44 -0.87 12.99
C ILE A 114 2.49 -1.88 12.54
N HIS A 115 3.44 -1.43 11.70
CA HIS A 115 4.47 -2.28 11.11
C HIS A 115 5.48 -2.75 12.16
N GLY A 116 6.07 -1.83 12.90
CA GLY A 116 7.09 -2.14 13.91
C GLY A 116 6.60 -3.15 14.94
N GLU A 117 5.41 -2.95 15.51
CA GLU A 117 4.87 -3.82 16.55
C GLU A 117 4.42 -5.20 16.00
N ILE A 118 3.93 -5.28 14.76
CA ILE A 118 3.67 -6.56 14.10
C ILE A 118 4.99 -7.30 13.85
N TYR A 119 6.03 -6.63 13.38
CA TYR A 119 7.33 -7.27 13.19
C TYR A 119 7.95 -7.76 14.51
N LYS A 120 7.75 -7.06 15.63
CA LYS A 120 8.17 -7.53 16.97
C LYS A 120 7.42 -8.80 17.38
N ALA A 121 6.10 -8.83 17.18
CA ALA A 121 5.24 -9.92 17.60
C ALA A 121 5.35 -11.17 16.69
N ARG A 122 5.70 -10.98 15.41
CA ARG A 122 5.63 -11.98 14.35
C ARG A 122 6.95 -12.06 13.56
N PRO A 123 7.95 -12.82 14.05
CA PRO A 123 9.22 -13.00 13.34
C PRO A 123 9.09 -13.67 11.96
N ASP A 124 8.00 -14.40 11.73
CA ASP A 124 7.65 -15.05 10.46
C ASP A 124 7.11 -14.06 9.40
N VAL A 125 6.70 -12.86 9.81
CA VAL A 125 6.18 -11.84 8.91
C VAL A 125 7.34 -11.07 8.29
N MET A 126 7.39 -11.06 6.96
CA MET A 126 8.38 -10.32 6.18
C MET A 126 7.83 -9.06 5.52
N SER A 127 6.49 -8.93 5.41
CA SER A 127 5.87 -7.73 4.85
C SER A 127 4.51 -7.46 5.51
N VAL A 128 4.23 -6.17 5.69
CA VAL A 128 2.98 -5.65 6.25
C VAL A 128 2.40 -4.62 5.30
N VAL A 129 1.10 -4.70 5.05
CA VAL A 129 0.34 -3.70 4.32
C VAL A 129 -0.79 -3.21 5.21
N HIS A 130 -0.91 -1.89 5.35
CA HIS A 130 -2.06 -1.24 5.97
C HIS A 130 -2.86 -0.49 4.90
N THR A 131 -4.17 -0.68 4.89
CA THR A 131 -5.07 -0.06 3.90
C THR A 131 -6.24 0.65 4.56
N HIS A 132 -6.85 1.59 3.82
CA HIS A 132 -8.18 2.14 4.09
C HIS A 132 -9.21 1.61 3.08
N SER A 133 -9.05 0.35 2.68
CA SER A 133 -9.87 -0.30 1.64
C SER A 133 -11.37 -0.14 1.90
N PRO A 134 -12.13 0.49 0.98
CA PRO A 134 -13.57 0.71 1.18
C PRO A 134 -14.37 -0.59 1.26
N GLY A 135 -13.91 -1.66 0.61
CA GLY A 135 -14.61 -2.94 0.61
C GLY A 135 -14.70 -3.58 1.99
N VAL A 136 -13.67 -3.41 2.85
CA VAL A 136 -13.63 -4.03 4.17
C VAL A 136 -14.36 -3.23 5.25
N ILE A 137 -14.60 -1.93 5.04
CA ILE A 137 -15.19 -1.06 6.06
C ILE A 137 -16.55 -1.61 6.57
N PRO A 138 -17.50 -2.05 5.72
CA PRO A 138 -18.77 -2.60 6.20
C PRO A 138 -18.58 -3.77 7.19
N PHE A 139 -17.62 -4.64 6.94
CA PHE A 139 -17.32 -5.79 7.80
C PHE A 139 -16.60 -5.38 9.11
N SER A 140 -15.89 -4.28 9.10
CA SER A 140 -15.23 -3.76 10.30
C SER A 140 -16.17 -3.08 11.30
N VAL A 141 -17.36 -2.64 10.85
CA VAL A 141 -18.33 -1.88 11.66
C VAL A 141 -19.64 -2.64 11.91
N THR A 142 -19.78 -3.84 11.39
CA THR A 142 -20.95 -4.70 11.60
C THR A 142 -20.55 -5.99 12.30
N MET A 143 -21.54 -6.78 12.72
CA MET A 143 -21.32 -8.11 13.28
C MET A 143 -21.19 -9.20 12.20
N VAL A 144 -21.24 -8.83 10.92
CA VAL A 144 -21.10 -9.77 9.80
C VAL A 144 -19.61 -10.10 9.63
N PRO A 145 -19.17 -11.36 9.83
CA PRO A 145 -17.77 -11.71 9.70
C PRO A 145 -17.33 -11.71 8.23
N LEU A 146 -16.13 -11.21 7.96
CA LEU A 146 -15.48 -11.37 6.66
C LEU A 146 -14.99 -12.82 6.52
N ARG A 147 -15.42 -13.52 5.47
CA ARG A 147 -15.13 -14.95 5.23
C ARG A 147 -14.69 -15.18 3.79
N ALA A 148 -13.88 -16.23 3.58
CA ALA A 148 -13.40 -16.59 2.24
C ALA A 148 -14.55 -17.06 1.35
N MET A 149 -14.78 -16.33 0.25
CA MET A 149 -15.84 -16.62 -0.73
C MET A 149 -15.40 -17.61 -1.81
N TYR A 150 -14.11 -17.61 -2.18
CA TYR A 150 -13.60 -18.38 -3.30
C TYR A 150 -12.08 -18.61 -3.17
N HIS A 151 -11.49 -19.23 -4.18
CA HIS A 151 -10.12 -19.74 -4.19
C HIS A 151 -9.03 -18.69 -3.89
N ASN A 152 -9.07 -17.47 -4.50
CA ASN A 152 -7.96 -16.53 -4.36
C ASN A 152 -7.82 -15.95 -2.94
N PRO A 153 -8.90 -15.51 -2.26
CA PRO A 153 -8.83 -15.05 -0.87
C PRO A 153 -8.89 -16.18 0.15
N SER A 154 -8.45 -17.38 -0.20
CA SER A 154 -8.51 -18.58 0.64
C SER A 154 -7.85 -18.42 2.02
N PHE A 155 -6.83 -17.55 2.13
CA PHE A 155 -6.19 -17.19 3.39
C PHE A 155 -7.16 -16.58 4.44
N LEU A 156 -8.30 -16.02 4.01
CA LEU A 156 -9.35 -15.50 4.91
C LEU A 156 -10.07 -16.64 5.66
N ALA A 157 -10.00 -17.89 5.18
CA ALA A 157 -10.59 -19.03 5.87
C ALA A 157 -9.92 -19.34 7.22
N ALA A 158 -8.72 -18.79 7.46
CA ALA A 158 -8.05 -18.82 8.76
C ALA A 158 -8.78 -17.99 9.83
N GLY A 159 -9.77 -17.20 9.43
CA GLY A 159 -10.49 -16.26 10.28
C GLY A 159 -9.91 -14.83 10.19
N VAL A 160 -10.79 -13.85 10.30
CA VAL A 160 -10.44 -12.42 10.21
C VAL A 160 -10.95 -11.72 11.47
N PRO A 161 -10.09 -11.43 12.45
CA PRO A 161 -10.48 -10.69 13.65
C PRO A 161 -10.78 -9.22 13.30
N VAL A 162 -11.57 -8.58 14.15
CA VAL A 162 -11.81 -7.13 14.14
C VAL A 162 -11.23 -6.53 15.41
N TRP A 163 -10.32 -5.57 15.26
CA TRP A 163 -9.77 -4.79 16.36
C TRP A 163 -10.51 -3.46 16.49
N ASP A 164 -11.02 -3.19 17.67
CA ASP A 164 -11.62 -1.91 18.02
C ASP A 164 -10.72 -1.18 19.01
N ILE A 165 -10.09 -0.11 18.56
CA ILE A 165 -9.19 0.72 19.35
C ILE A 165 -9.85 1.24 20.64
N ARG A 166 -11.18 1.43 20.66
CA ARG A 166 -11.90 1.92 21.82
C ARG A 166 -11.88 0.98 23.00
N ASN A 167 -11.73 -0.34 22.77
CA ASN A 167 -11.76 -1.33 23.83
C ASN A 167 -10.63 -1.14 24.86
N GLU A 168 -9.49 -0.56 24.44
CA GLU A 168 -8.35 -0.34 25.31
C GLU A 168 -8.00 1.15 25.48
N PHE A 169 -8.38 2.02 24.52
CA PHE A 169 -7.92 3.41 24.49
C PHE A 169 -9.05 4.44 24.53
N GLY A 170 -10.32 4.01 24.61
CA GLY A 170 -11.48 4.91 24.58
C GLY A 170 -11.61 5.68 23.27
N ASP A 171 -12.21 6.85 23.33
CA ASP A 171 -12.36 7.71 22.16
C ASP A 171 -11.01 8.32 21.76
N THR A 172 -10.58 8.03 20.55
CA THR A 172 -9.32 8.48 19.97
C THR A 172 -9.55 9.11 18.60
N ASN A 173 -8.50 9.59 17.95
CA ASN A 173 -8.52 9.97 16.53
C ASN A 173 -8.47 8.74 15.58
N MET A 174 -8.60 7.53 16.10
CA MET A 174 -8.57 6.23 15.42
C MET A 174 -7.19 5.83 14.83
N LEU A 175 -6.18 6.68 14.89
CA LEU A 175 -4.85 6.39 14.35
C LEU A 175 -4.00 5.57 15.33
N VAL A 176 -3.23 4.63 14.79
CA VAL A 176 -2.23 3.84 15.53
C VAL A 176 -0.92 4.63 15.62
N GLY A 177 -0.98 5.77 16.33
CA GLY A 177 0.11 6.76 16.37
C GLY A 177 1.18 6.51 17.42
N ASP A 178 1.14 5.38 18.13
CA ASP A 178 2.13 5.01 19.15
C ASP A 178 2.29 3.50 19.29
N ALA A 179 3.37 3.09 19.99
CA ALA A 179 3.70 1.68 20.20
C ALA A 179 2.65 0.91 21.01
N ALA A 180 1.95 1.55 21.96
CA ALA A 180 0.93 0.89 22.78
C ALA A 180 -0.25 0.42 21.92
N LYS A 181 -0.74 1.29 21.04
CA LYS A 181 -1.80 0.97 20.07
C LYS A 181 -1.34 -0.07 19.05
N GLY A 182 -0.12 0.06 18.50
CA GLY A 182 0.47 -0.92 17.60
C GLY A 182 0.57 -2.31 18.24
N LYS A 183 1.02 -2.40 19.49
CA LYS A 183 1.12 -3.65 20.26
C LYS A 183 -0.25 -4.28 20.50
N SER A 184 -1.28 -3.48 20.80
CA SER A 184 -2.65 -3.96 20.95
C SER A 184 -3.18 -4.55 19.65
N LEU A 185 -2.98 -3.86 18.53
CA LEU A 185 -3.35 -4.34 17.19
C LEU A 185 -2.61 -5.64 16.83
N ALA A 186 -1.29 -5.70 17.05
CA ALA A 186 -0.48 -6.88 16.76
C ALA A 186 -0.92 -8.10 17.60
N ARG A 187 -1.28 -7.90 18.87
CA ARG A 187 -1.84 -8.93 19.74
C ARG A 187 -3.19 -9.43 19.20
N ALA A 188 -4.06 -8.53 18.75
CA ALA A 188 -5.37 -8.88 18.19
C ALA A 188 -5.25 -9.60 16.82
N LEU A 189 -4.24 -9.27 16.01
CA LEU A 189 -3.92 -9.99 14.77
C LEU A 189 -3.55 -11.45 15.09
N GLY A 190 -2.78 -11.72 16.14
CA GLY A 190 -2.33 -13.06 16.51
C GLY A 190 -1.56 -13.73 15.38
N ASP A 191 -1.95 -14.97 15.05
CA ASP A 191 -1.40 -15.78 13.95
C ASP A 191 -2.07 -15.53 12.59
N LYS A 192 -3.07 -14.67 12.53
CA LYS A 192 -3.89 -14.47 11.33
C LYS A 192 -3.15 -13.67 10.24
N PRO A 193 -3.49 -13.90 8.96
CA PRO A 193 -2.92 -13.15 7.84
C PRO A 193 -3.55 -11.76 7.66
N VAL A 194 -4.73 -11.52 8.24
CA VAL A 194 -5.51 -10.28 8.07
C VAL A 194 -6.21 -9.94 9.38
N ILE A 195 -6.27 -8.64 9.69
CA ILE A 195 -7.11 -8.06 10.74
C ILE A 195 -7.84 -6.83 10.21
N LEU A 196 -9.10 -6.68 10.53
CA LEU A 196 -9.85 -5.45 10.29
C LEU A 196 -9.69 -4.49 11.47
N MET A 197 -9.59 -3.21 11.14
CA MET A 197 -9.59 -2.12 12.12
C MET A 197 -10.96 -1.43 12.04
N ARG A 198 -11.72 -1.44 13.14
CA ARG A 198 -13.08 -0.92 13.16
C ARG A 198 -13.18 0.51 12.61
N GLY A 199 -13.93 0.68 11.51
CA GLY A 199 -14.20 1.97 10.87
C GLY A 199 -12.95 2.67 10.32
N HIS A 200 -11.84 1.92 10.08
CA HIS A 200 -10.58 2.46 9.63
C HIS A 200 -10.10 1.78 8.34
N GLY A 201 -9.95 0.47 8.35
CA GLY A 201 -9.44 -0.31 7.22
C GLY A 201 -9.02 -1.70 7.65
N ASP A 202 -7.90 -2.17 7.10
CA ASP A 202 -7.33 -3.47 7.43
C ASP A 202 -5.80 -3.45 7.47
N VAL A 203 -5.25 -4.50 8.06
CA VAL A 203 -3.82 -4.83 7.96
C VAL A 203 -3.70 -6.26 7.45
N THR A 204 -2.87 -6.43 6.43
CA THR A 204 -2.51 -7.75 5.90
C THR A 204 -1.01 -8.00 6.06
N VAL A 205 -0.65 -9.25 6.33
CA VAL A 205 0.74 -9.65 6.51
C VAL A 205 1.10 -10.82 5.60
N GLY A 206 2.39 -10.94 5.28
CA GLY A 206 2.86 -12.03 4.43
C GLY A 206 4.34 -12.34 4.57
N PRO A 207 4.78 -13.50 4.05
CA PRO A 207 6.19 -13.90 4.03
C PRO A 207 7.00 -13.18 2.93
N SER A 208 6.37 -12.29 2.17
CA SER A 208 7.01 -11.42 1.16
C SER A 208 6.09 -10.24 0.84
N VAL A 209 6.64 -9.18 0.23
CA VAL A 209 5.85 -8.06 -0.30
C VAL A 209 4.77 -8.54 -1.26
N LYS A 210 5.14 -9.43 -2.19
CA LYS A 210 4.21 -9.98 -3.18
C LYS A 210 2.99 -10.64 -2.52
N MET A 211 3.21 -11.43 -1.48
CA MET A 211 2.12 -12.12 -0.78
C MET A 211 1.29 -11.15 0.08
N ALA A 212 1.90 -10.18 0.76
CA ALA A 212 1.15 -9.20 1.55
C ALA A 212 0.27 -8.32 0.64
N VAL A 213 0.78 -7.88 -0.52
CA VAL A 213 0.04 -7.13 -1.55
C VAL A 213 -1.08 -7.97 -2.15
N PHE A 214 -0.82 -9.25 -2.47
CA PHE A 214 -1.83 -10.21 -2.92
C PHE A 214 -2.98 -10.30 -1.91
N ARG A 215 -2.65 -10.46 -0.64
CA ARG A 215 -3.64 -10.54 0.45
C ARG A 215 -4.44 -9.26 0.59
N ALA A 216 -3.80 -8.08 0.53
CA ALA A 216 -4.50 -6.79 0.59
C ALA A 216 -5.51 -6.63 -0.55
N TYR A 217 -5.08 -6.88 -1.78
CA TYR A 217 -5.95 -6.81 -2.95
C TYR A 217 -7.14 -7.77 -2.85
N TYR A 218 -6.89 -9.05 -2.58
CA TYR A 218 -7.95 -10.04 -2.54
C TYR A 218 -8.82 -9.97 -1.29
N THR A 219 -8.39 -9.33 -0.22
CA THR A 219 -9.24 -8.99 0.92
C THR A 219 -10.33 -7.99 0.50
N ASP A 220 -9.96 -6.91 -0.22
CA ASP A 220 -10.93 -5.93 -0.76
C ASP A 220 -11.90 -6.59 -1.75
N VAL A 221 -11.37 -7.33 -2.74
CA VAL A 221 -12.19 -8.02 -3.74
C VAL A 221 -13.17 -8.98 -3.08
N ASN A 222 -12.71 -9.77 -2.12
CA ASN A 222 -13.56 -10.73 -1.39
C ASN A 222 -14.66 -10.01 -0.60
N ALA A 223 -14.33 -8.91 0.08
CA ALA A 223 -15.28 -8.14 0.85
C ALA A 223 -16.41 -7.58 -0.03
N ARG A 224 -16.06 -7.06 -1.21
CA ARG A 224 -17.04 -6.59 -2.20
C ARG A 224 -17.93 -7.74 -2.71
N LEU A 225 -17.34 -8.90 -3.04
CA LEU A 225 -18.10 -10.08 -3.50
C LEU A 225 -19.00 -10.63 -2.40
N GLN A 226 -18.51 -10.68 -1.15
CA GLN A 226 -19.32 -11.13 -0.02
C GLN A 226 -20.52 -10.21 0.22
N SER A 227 -20.33 -8.89 0.12
CA SER A 227 -21.43 -7.92 0.21
C SER A 227 -22.48 -8.15 -0.87
N GLN A 228 -22.06 -8.44 -2.10
CA GLN A 228 -22.96 -8.78 -3.21
C GLN A 228 -23.71 -10.09 -2.95
N ALA A 229 -23.01 -11.13 -2.47
CA ALA A 229 -23.65 -12.41 -2.15
C ALA A 229 -24.69 -12.28 -1.04
N ILE A 230 -24.40 -11.47 -0.01
CA ILE A 230 -25.36 -11.15 1.05
C ILE A 230 -26.60 -10.46 0.46
N ALA A 231 -26.42 -9.51 -0.46
CA ALA A 231 -27.52 -8.79 -1.11
C ALA A 231 -28.39 -9.67 -2.03
N LEU A 232 -27.81 -10.74 -2.60
CA LEU A 232 -28.58 -11.73 -3.38
C LEU A 232 -29.53 -12.56 -2.51
N GLY A 233 -29.26 -12.67 -1.21
CA GLY A 233 -30.01 -13.51 -0.28
C GLY A 233 -29.71 -15.00 -0.43
N GLY A 234 -30.27 -15.80 0.48
CA GLY A 234 -30.03 -17.23 0.55
C GLY A 234 -28.81 -17.60 1.39
N GLU A 235 -28.55 -18.91 1.48
CA GLU A 235 -27.40 -19.44 2.20
C GLU A 235 -26.11 -19.26 1.39
N ILE A 236 -25.05 -18.78 2.05
CA ILE A 236 -23.74 -18.58 1.42
C ILE A 236 -22.84 -19.74 1.78
N ASN A 237 -22.37 -20.46 0.76
CA ASN A 237 -21.37 -21.52 0.88
C ASN A 237 -19.95 -20.92 0.89
N TYR A 238 -19.42 -20.67 2.06
CA TYR A 238 -18.04 -20.21 2.25
C TYR A 238 -17.04 -21.36 2.16
N LEU A 239 -15.79 -21.04 1.86
CA LEU A 239 -14.71 -22.03 1.97
C LEU A 239 -14.61 -22.53 3.42
N THR A 240 -14.39 -23.84 3.55
CA THR A 240 -14.02 -24.43 4.83
C THR A 240 -12.56 -24.08 5.17
N PRO A 241 -12.13 -24.15 6.44
CA PRO A 241 -10.73 -23.94 6.80
C PRO A 241 -9.76 -24.86 6.05
N GLY A 242 -10.15 -26.13 5.83
CA GLY A 242 -9.33 -27.11 5.10
C GLY A 242 -9.20 -26.81 3.61
N GLU A 243 -10.25 -26.32 2.95
CA GLU A 243 -10.20 -25.82 1.57
C GLU A 243 -9.30 -24.58 1.50
N GLY A 244 -9.48 -23.65 2.45
CA GLY A 244 -8.68 -22.45 2.53
C GLY A 244 -7.20 -22.73 2.65
N GLU A 245 -6.78 -23.62 3.55
CA GLU A 245 -5.37 -23.99 3.73
C GLU A 245 -4.75 -24.59 2.46
N LYS A 246 -5.46 -25.49 1.79
CA LYS A 246 -4.98 -26.14 0.55
C LYS A 246 -4.86 -25.13 -0.60
N ALA A 247 -5.87 -24.27 -0.75
CA ALA A 247 -5.88 -23.26 -1.79
C ALA A 247 -4.81 -22.18 -1.55
N ASP A 248 -4.58 -21.74 -0.30
CA ASP A 248 -3.53 -20.75 0.02
C ASP A 248 -2.12 -21.28 -0.33
N LYS A 249 -1.84 -22.55 -0.04
CA LYS A 249 -0.59 -23.19 -0.46
C LYS A 249 -0.40 -23.17 -1.99
N THR A 250 -1.47 -23.39 -2.75
CA THR A 250 -1.42 -23.34 -4.22
C THR A 250 -1.18 -21.90 -4.71
N ASN A 251 -1.87 -20.93 -4.13
CA ASN A 251 -1.71 -19.50 -4.48
C ASN A 251 -0.28 -19.02 -4.20
N PHE A 252 0.32 -19.49 -3.10
CA PHE A 252 1.70 -19.16 -2.76
C PHE A 252 2.70 -19.61 -3.84
N VAL A 253 2.53 -20.80 -4.38
CA VAL A 253 3.43 -21.35 -5.42
C VAL A 253 3.34 -20.57 -6.73
N VAL A 254 2.18 -20.00 -7.06
CA VAL A 254 1.95 -19.31 -8.33
C VAL A 254 1.94 -17.77 -8.21
N ILE A 255 2.39 -17.23 -7.09
CA ILE A 255 2.30 -15.79 -6.78
C ILE A 255 2.97 -14.91 -7.83
N ASP A 256 4.08 -15.35 -8.42
CA ASP A 256 4.81 -14.58 -9.43
C ASP A 256 4.00 -14.37 -10.72
N ARG A 257 3.04 -15.26 -11.03
CA ARG A 257 2.16 -15.10 -12.20
C ARG A 257 1.35 -13.81 -12.11
N ILE A 258 0.68 -13.61 -10.98
CA ILE A 258 -0.18 -12.44 -10.78
C ILE A 258 0.66 -11.18 -10.51
N TRP A 259 1.78 -11.32 -9.77
CA TRP A 259 2.69 -10.20 -9.52
C TRP A 259 3.24 -9.60 -10.81
N ASN A 260 3.72 -10.45 -11.73
CA ASN A 260 4.25 -9.99 -13.02
C ASN A 260 3.17 -9.34 -13.89
N LEU A 261 1.93 -9.86 -13.88
CA LEU A 261 0.80 -9.23 -14.56
C LEU A 261 0.53 -7.82 -14.01
N TRP A 262 0.48 -7.68 -12.68
CA TRP A 262 0.24 -6.39 -12.03
C TRP A 262 1.39 -5.41 -12.27
N LYS A 263 2.64 -5.89 -12.19
CA LYS A 263 3.82 -5.08 -12.52
C LYS A 263 3.73 -4.52 -13.94
N MET A 264 3.37 -5.35 -14.93
CA MET A 264 3.17 -4.91 -16.32
C MET A 264 2.10 -3.82 -16.44
N ARG A 265 1.02 -3.93 -15.69
CA ARG A 265 -0.06 -2.95 -15.70
C ARG A 265 0.38 -1.57 -15.22
N ILE A 266 1.21 -1.50 -14.18
CA ILE A 266 1.67 -0.23 -13.60
C ILE A 266 2.93 0.34 -14.25
N LEU A 267 3.63 -0.39 -15.14
CA LEU A 267 4.85 0.07 -15.81
C LEU A 267 4.75 1.49 -16.39
N PRO A 268 3.64 1.89 -17.09
CA PRO A 268 3.51 3.25 -17.59
C PRO A 268 3.52 4.34 -16.53
N SER A 269 3.19 4.01 -15.28
CA SER A 269 3.22 4.96 -14.15
C SER A 269 4.60 5.06 -13.50
N LEU A 270 5.47 4.06 -13.68
CA LEU A 270 6.82 4.04 -13.11
C LEU A 270 7.81 4.92 -13.92
N THR A 271 7.48 5.22 -15.18
CA THR A 271 8.33 5.98 -16.11
C THR A 271 7.96 7.45 -16.19
N LYS A 272 6.94 7.89 -15.48
CA LYS A 272 6.50 9.28 -15.35
C LYS A 272 7.02 9.90 -14.06
#